data_2969af0d2f094a5d8e4f49990f0ec4c0
#
_entry.id   2969af0d2f094a5d8e4f49990f0ec4c0
#
_cell.length_a   1.000
_cell.length_b   1.000
_cell.length_c   1.000
_cell.angle_alpha   90.00
_cell.angle_beta   90.00
_cell.angle_gamma   90.00
#
_symmetry.space_group_name_H-M   'P 1'
#
loop_
_entity.id
_entity.type
_entity.pdbx_description
1 polymer ?
#
loop_
_entity_poly.entity_id
_entity_poly.type
_entity_poly.pdbx_seq_one_letter_code
_entity_poly.pdbx_strand_id
1 'polypeptide(L)'
;SVNDLIVYLETAVRIVDASLLEEWQLLTGQIVEPSTDIDAAKPVRVSSMQALINNPRALATRIRAELNQFILALARQDYAEALEHILPEDETGEPWTADRLSALLKPFIAQNGFIDTRPAARAPGNTRITAINPSVQEVTQTLFGQTGDVDEADWAVFATVDLSNEARADRADDDPIVRLRTIGV
;
A
#
# COMPACT_ATOMS: atom_id res chain seq x y z
N SER A 1 21.67 13.75 -36.51
CA SER A 1 21.97 15.08 -35.95
C SER A 1 21.74 15.04 -34.44
N VAL A 2 22.37 15.99 -33.68
CA VAL A 2 22.23 16.02 -32.20
C VAL A 2 20.76 16.18 -31.79
N ASN A 3 19.98 16.91 -32.58
CA ASN A 3 18.54 17.06 -32.34
C ASN A 3 17.76 15.75 -32.47
N ASP A 4 18.13 14.85 -33.37
CA ASP A 4 17.44 13.56 -33.54
C ASP A 4 17.73 12.63 -32.34
N LEU A 5 18.91 12.75 -31.74
CA LEU A 5 19.30 12.03 -30.54
C LEU A 5 18.52 12.53 -29.31
N ILE A 6 18.30 13.83 -29.20
CA ILE A 6 17.54 14.45 -28.11
C ILE A 6 16.08 14.00 -28.20
N VAL A 7 15.47 14.05 -29.38
CA VAL A 7 14.07 13.59 -29.59
C VAL A 7 13.92 12.10 -29.32
N TYR A 8 14.92 11.28 -29.71
CA TYR A 8 14.91 9.85 -29.42
C TYR A 8 15.03 9.57 -27.91
N LEU A 9 15.92 10.28 -27.21
CA LEU A 9 16.10 10.16 -25.77
C LEU A 9 14.87 10.66 -25.01
N GLU A 10 14.26 11.77 -25.41
CA GLU A 10 13.01 12.26 -24.82
C GLU A 10 11.85 11.27 -25.04
N THR A 11 11.78 10.64 -26.20
CA THR A 11 10.76 9.63 -26.49
C THR A 11 11.00 8.35 -25.70
N ALA A 12 12.25 7.90 -25.58
CA ALA A 12 12.62 6.74 -24.81
C ALA A 12 12.37 6.94 -23.30
N VAL A 13 12.71 8.12 -22.76
CA VAL A 13 12.44 8.51 -21.38
C VAL A 13 10.94 8.55 -21.12
N ARG A 14 10.14 9.12 -22.03
CA ARG A 14 8.67 9.13 -21.91
C ARG A 14 8.02 7.75 -21.86
N ILE A 15 8.58 6.79 -22.61
CA ILE A 15 8.02 5.43 -22.66
C ILE A 15 8.42 4.62 -21.41
N VAL A 16 9.63 4.82 -20.89
CA VAL A 16 10.15 4.07 -19.75
C VAL A 16 9.73 4.71 -18.41
N ASP A 17 9.71 6.05 -18.33
CA ASP A 17 9.42 6.78 -17.10
C ASP A 17 7.92 7.10 -16.88
N ALA A 18 7.06 7.00 -17.89
CA ALA A 18 5.64 7.33 -17.73
C ALA A 18 4.99 6.49 -16.63
N SER A 19 5.35 5.23 -16.52
CA SER A 19 4.80 4.33 -15.49
C SER A 19 5.38 4.61 -14.10
N LEU A 20 6.67 4.89 -14.00
CA LEU A 20 7.34 5.23 -12.74
C LEU A 20 7.01 6.66 -12.30
N LEU A 21 6.87 7.58 -13.25
CA LEU A 21 6.48 8.96 -12.97
C LEU A 21 5.01 9.05 -12.53
N GLU A 22 4.11 8.28 -13.15
CA GLU A 22 2.72 8.13 -12.71
C GLU A 22 2.62 7.49 -11.32
N GLU A 23 3.45 6.48 -11.05
CA GLU A 23 3.51 5.83 -9.74
C GLU A 23 4.08 6.77 -8.67
N TRP A 24 5.11 7.55 -9.02
CA TRP A 24 5.69 8.57 -8.15
C TRP A 24 4.75 9.77 -7.94
N GLN A 25 4.02 10.19 -8.96
CA GLN A 25 3.02 11.25 -8.88
C GLN A 25 1.82 10.83 -8.02
N LEU A 26 1.41 9.56 -8.09
CA LEU A 26 0.37 9.00 -7.23
C LEU A 26 0.83 8.93 -5.76
N LEU A 27 2.12 8.64 -5.52
CA LEU A 27 2.70 8.57 -4.18
C LEU A 27 2.91 9.97 -3.55
N THR A 28 3.19 10.99 -4.38
CA THR A 28 3.45 12.36 -3.91
C THR A 28 2.22 13.27 -3.96
N GLY A 29 1.09 12.79 -4.52
CA GLY A 29 -0.15 13.56 -4.65
C GLY A 29 -0.04 14.76 -5.61
N GLN A 30 0.97 14.78 -6.48
CA GLN A 30 1.13 15.83 -7.49
C GLN A 30 0.74 15.30 -8.87
N ILE A 31 -0.49 15.56 -9.28
CA ILE A 31 -0.89 15.48 -10.70
C ILE A 31 -0.56 16.84 -11.32
N VAL A 32 0.50 16.91 -12.10
CA VAL A 32 0.75 18.07 -12.97
C VAL A 32 0.12 17.75 -14.33
N GLU A 33 -1.07 18.25 -14.57
CA GLU A 33 -1.61 18.38 -15.93
C GLU A 33 -0.87 19.52 -16.65
N PRO A 34 -0.43 19.35 -17.90
CA PRO A 34 0.10 20.45 -18.69
C PRO A 34 -1.05 21.29 -19.24
N SER A 35 -1.62 22.17 -18.46
CA SER A 35 -2.53 23.18 -18.95
C SER A 35 -1.87 24.56 -18.82
N THR A 36 -1.66 25.15 -19.97
CA THR A 36 -1.39 26.56 -20.19
C THR A 36 -2.58 27.39 -19.72
N ASP A 37 -2.62 27.72 -18.43
CA ASP A 37 -3.29 28.93 -17.96
C ASP A 37 -2.82 29.25 -16.54
N ILE A 38 -2.16 30.40 -16.43
CA ILE A 38 -1.63 30.96 -15.20
C ILE A 38 -2.80 31.60 -14.47
N ASP A 39 -3.46 30.82 -13.61
CA ASP A 39 -4.22 31.39 -12.50
C ASP A 39 -4.23 30.39 -11.35
N ALA A 40 -3.96 30.92 -10.15
CA ALA A 40 -3.66 30.22 -8.91
C ALA A 40 -4.54 28.99 -8.63
N ALA A 41 -4.15 27.84 -9.16
CA ALA A 41 -4.77 26.57 -8.81
C ALA A 41 -4.16 26.09 -7.48
N LYS A 42 -4.97 26.07 -6.42
CA LYS A 42 -4.71 25.31 -5.20
C LYS A 42 -4.30 23.89 -5.57
N PRO A 43 -3.31 23.29 -4.87
CA PRO A 43 -2.97 21.90 -5.11
C PRO A 43 -4.24 21.05 -4.96
N VAL A 44 -4.61 20.36 -6.02
CA VAL A 44 -5.72 19.38 -5.98
C VAL A 44 -5.26 18.28 -5.03
N ARG A 45 -5.73 18.35 -3.81
CA ARG A 45 -5.49 17.31 -2.81
C ARG A 45 -6.14 16.02 -3.27
N VAL A 46 -5.32 14.98 -3.29
CA VAL A 46 -5.67 13.59 -3.02
C VAL A 46 -7.05 13.18 -3.54
N SER A 47 -7.01 12.24 -4.46
CA SER A 47 -8.22 11.51 -4.82
C SER A 47 -8.98 11.15 -3.55
N SER A 48 -10.14 11.78 -3.35
CA SER A 48 -11.04 11.42 -2.27
C SER A 48 -11.24 9.90 -2.25
N MET A 49 -11.51 9.30 -1.10
CA MET A 49 -11.80 7.85 -1.02
C MET A 49 -12.82 7.42 -2.09
N GLN A 50 -13.72 8.31 -2.49
CA GLN A 50 -14.66 8.09 -3.60
C GLN A 50 -13.95 7.93 -4.96
N ALA A 51 -12.89 8.69 -5.21
CA ALA A 51 -12.12 8.57 -6.45
C ALA A 51 -11.32 7.26 -6.51
N LEU A 52 -10.89 6.72 -5.36
CA LEU A 52 -10.23 5.42 -5.29
C LEU A 52 -11.13 4.26 -5.72
N ILE A 53 -12.43 4.29 -5.38
CA ILE A 53 -13.40 3.27 -5.81
C ILE A 53 -13.48 3.22 -7.34
N ASN A 54 -13.42 4.38 -7.99
CA ASN A 54 -13.51 4.50 -9.44
C ASN A 54 -12.17 4.25 -10.16
N ASN A 55 -11.08 4.11 -9.41
CA ASN A 55 -9.75 3.88 -9.96
C ASN A 55 -9.06 2.70 -9.26
N PRO A 56 -9.29 1.45 -9.74
CA PRO A 56 -8.71 0.25 -9.12
C PRO A 56 -7.18 0.25 -9.06
N ARG A 57 -6.50 0.92 -10.01
CA ARG A 57 -5.04 1.02 -10.00
C ARG A 57 -4.57 1.93 -8.86
N ALA A 58 -5.18 3.10 -8.68
CA ALA A 58 -4.87 4.00 -7.58
C ALA A 58 -5.16 3.35 -6.22
N LEU A 59 -6.28 2.64 -6.10
CA LEU A 59 -6.64 1.88 -4.92
C LEU A 59 -5.58 0.82 -4.59
N ALA A 60 -5.18 0.02 -5.57
CA ALA A 60 -4.15 -1.00 -5.38
C ALA A 60 -2.79 -0.40 -4.98
N THR A 61 -2.41 0.74 -5.55
CA THR A 61 -1.18 1.46 -5.18
C THR A 61 -1.25 1.93 -3.74
N ARG A 62 -2.35 2.52 -3.31
CA ARG A 62 -2.54 2.97 -1.93
C ARG A 62 -2.51 1.81 -0.93
N ILE A 63 -3.22 0.71 -1.21
CA ILE A 63 -3.20 -0.50 -0.38
C ILE A 63 -1.78 -1.01 -0.19
N ARG A 64 -1.00 -1.12 -1.27
CA ARG A 64 0.39 -1.57 -1.20
C ARG A 64 1.28 -0.61 -0.42
N ALA A 65 1.07 0.69 -0.56
CA ALA A 65 1.83 1.69 0.18
C ALA A 65 1.60 1.57 1.70
N GLU A 66 0.35 1.48 2.14
CA GLU A 66 0.00 1.32 3.55
C GLU A 66 0.54 0.00 4.11
N LEU A 67 0.36 -1.13 3.39
CA LEU A 67 0.91 -2.42 3.80
C LEU A 67 2.44 -2.43 3.86
N ASN A 68 3.12 -1.75 2.93
CA ASN A 68 4.57 -1.62 2.97
C ASN A 68 5.04 -0.88 4.22
N GLN A 69 4.40 0.22 4.60
CA GLN A 69 4.73 0.95 5.82
C GLN A 69 4.43 0.11 7.06
N PHE A 70 3.29 -0.55 7.09
CA PHE A 70 2.93 -1.49 8.16
C PHE A 70 4.00 -2.59 8.35
N ILE A 71 4.41 -3.26 7.26
CA ILE A 71 5.42 -4.33 7.30
C ILE A 71 6.79 -3.79 7.71
N LEU A 72 7.18 -2.60 7.26
CA LEU A 72 8.42 -1.96 7.66
C LEU A 72 8.45 -1.64 9.15
N ALA A 73 7.33 -1.16 9.71
CA ALA A 73 7.19 -0.93 11.14
C ALA A 73 7.23 -2.25 11.94
N LEU A 74 6.53 -3.29 11.48
CA LEU A 74 6.60 -4.63 12.09
C LEU A 74 8.02 -5.21 12.08
N ALA A 75 8.77 -5.03 10.99
CA ALA A 75 10.16 -5.51 10.86
C ALA A 75 11.10 -4.84 11.86
N ARG A 76 10.83 -3.57 12.21
CA ARG A 76 11.54 -2.83 13.25
C ARG A 76 11.01 -3.11 14.65
N GLN A 77 9.94 -3.90 14.76
CA GLN A 77 9.18 -4.13 16.00
C GLN A 77 8.62 -2.84 16.60
N ASP A 78 8.42 -1.83 15.76
CA ASP A 78 7.73 -0.59 16.14
C ASP A 78 6.23 -0.77 15.94
N TYR A 79 5.61 -1.42 16.92
CA TYR A 79 4.17 -1.72 16.86
C TYR A 79 3.29 -0.48 16.99
N ALA A 80 3.80 0.60 17.61
CA ALA A 80 3.08 1.86 17.69
C ALA A 80 2.96 2.50 16.31
N GLU A 81 4.07 2.60 15.57
CA GLU A 81 4.08 3.05 14.19
C GLU A 81 3.24 2.13 13.29
N ALA A 82 3.32 0.81 13.48
CA ALA A 82 2.52 -0.12 12.68
C ALA A 82 1.01 0.14 12.81
N LEU A 83 0.52 0.49 13.99
CA LEU A 83 -0.90 0.82 14.22
C LEU A 83 -1.37 2.07 13.48
N GLU A 84 -0.47 2.98 13.12
CA GLU A 84 -0.82 4.19 12.34
C GLU A 84 -1.16 3.87 10.86
N HIS A 85 -0.78 2.69 10.38
CA HIS A 85 -0.97 2.27 8.99
C HIS A 85 -2.13 1.29 8.77
N ILE A 86 -2.89 1.00 9.82
CA ILE A 86 -4.08 0.15 9.76
C ILE A 86 -5.24 0.80 10.51
N LEU A 87 -6.46 0.37 10.20
CA LEU A 87 -7.62 0.78 10.97
C LEU A 87 -7.51 0.31 12.43
N PRO A 88 -7.99 1.12 13.38
CA PRO A 88 -7.78 0.87 14.82
C PRO A 88 -8.46 -0.38 15.33
N GLU A 89 -9.48 -0.89 14.63
CA GLU A 89 -10.28 -2.05 15.03
C GLU A 89 -10.28 -3.12 13.95
N ASP A 90 -10.39 -4.37 14.37
CA ASP A 90 -10.59 -5.51 13.47
C ASP A 90 -12.05 -5.60 12.96
N GLU A 91 -12.39 -6.70 12.27
CA GLU A 91 -13.73 -6.94 11.73
C GLU A 91 -14.79 -7.16 12.83
N THR A 92 -14.37 -7.50 14.05
CA THR A 92 -15.26 -7.74 15.20
C THR A 92 -15.46 -6.49 16.07
N GLY A 93 -14.74 -5.40 15.75
CA GLY A 93 -14.72 -4.17 16.54
C GLY A 93 -13.75 -4.22 17.73
N GLU A 94 -12.88 -5.24 17.78
CA GLU A 94 -11.83 -5.27 18.80
C GLU A 94 -10.66 -4.38 18.41
N PRO A 95 -10.14 -3.55 19.35
CA PRO A 95 -9.04 -2.65 19.04
C PRO A 95 -7.73 -3.41 18.82
N TRP A 96 -6.96 -2.97 17.85
CA TRP A 96 -5.58 -3.36 17.70
C TRP A 96 -4.69 -2.65 18.71
N THR A 97 -3.83 -3.40 19.36
CA THR A 97 -2.84 -2.90 20.33
C THR A 97 -1.45 -3.40 19.97
N ALA A 98 -0.42 -2.70 20.45
CA ALA A 98 0.97 -3.12 20.26
C ALA A 98 1.22 -4.53 20.81
N ASP A 99 0.64 -4.86 21.96
CA ASP A 99 0.75 -6.20 22.57
C ASP A 99 0.10 -7.29 21.71
N ARG A 100 -1.06 -6.99 21.12
CA ARG A 100 -1.79 -7.92 20.23
C ARG A 100 -1.00 -8.17 18.95
N LEU A 101 -0.44 -7.13 18.33
CA LEU A 101 0.44 -7.27 17.16
C LEU A 101 1.71 -8.05 17.49
N SER A 102 2.35 -7.74 18.60
CA SER A 102 3.52 -8.45 19.07
C SER A 102 3.25 -9.94 19.31
N ALA A 103 2.12 -10.27 19.93
CA ALA A 103 1.71 -11.64 20.17
C ALA A 103 1.48 -12.43 18.88
N LEU A 104 0.84 -11.82 17.86
CA LEU A 104 0.64 -12.42 16.55
C LEU A 104 1.95 -12.67 15.79
N LEU A 105 2.92 -11.76 15.92
CA LEU A 105 4.18 -11.86 15.20
C LEU A 105 5.19 -12.80 15.86
N LYS A 106 5.05 -13.09 17.16
CA LYS A 106 5.96 -13.97 17.90
C LYS A 106 6.22 -15.32 17.24
N PRO A 107 5.21 -16.08 16.81
CA PRO A 107 5.41 -17.37 16.13
C PRO A 107 6.21 -17.23 14.84
N PHE A 108 5.91 -16.19 14.04
CA PHE A 108 6.65 -15.90 12.83
C PHE A 108 8.13 -15.68 13.11
N ILE A 109 8.45 -14.81 14.08
CA ILE A 109 9.85 -14.50 14.45
C ILE A 109 10.57 -15.74 14.96
N ALA A 110 9.89 -16.58 15.74
CA ALA A 110 10.47 -17.80 16.26
C ALA A 110 10.80 -18.82 15.14
N GLN A 111 10.00 -18.87 14.09
CA GLN A 111 10.16 -19.79 12.96
C GLN A 111 11.08 -19.26 11.87
N ASN A 112 10.95 -17.98 11.52
CA ASN A 112 11.52 -17.39 10.31
C ASN A 112 12.54 -16.27 10.59
N GLY A 113 12.80 -15.96 11.86
CA GLY A 113 13.62 -14.81 12.24
C GLY A 113 12.90 -13.48 11.99
N PHE A 114 13.67 -12.46 11.60
CA PHE A 114 13.09 -11.15 11.33
C PHE A 114 12.40 -11.12 9.96
N ILE A 115 11.44 -10.20 9.81
CA ILE A 115 10.77 -9.97 8.51
C ILE A 115 11.79 -9.45 7.50
N ASP A 116 11.79 -10.04 6.31
CA ASP A 116 12.59 -9.57 5.18
C ASP A 116 11.93 -8.34 4.55
N THR A 117 12.66 -7.24 4.53
CA THR A 117 12.21 -5.96 3.96
C THR A 117 12.92 -5.57 2.68
N ARG A 118 13.71 -6.49 2.09
CA ARG A 118 14.36 -6.24 0.80
C ARG A 118 13.34 -5.99 -0.32
N PRO A 119 13.72 -5.30 -1.40
CA PRO A 119 12.79 -4.98 -2.49
C PRO A 119 12.06 -6.20 -3.06
N ALA A 120 12.73 -7.35 -3.17
CA ALA A 120 12.13 -8.59 -3.67
C ALA A 120 10.98 -9.08 -2.78
N ALA A 121 11.13 -9.01 -1.44
CA ALA A 121 10.09 -9.42 -0.49
C ALA A 121 8.87 -8.46 -0.51
N ARG A 122 9.07 -7.22 -0.93
CA ARG A 122 8.03 -6.18 -1.03
C ARG A 122 7.54 -5.96 -2.47
N ALA A 123 7.90 -6.84 -3.39
CA ALA A 123 7.46 -6.72 -4.78
C ALA A 123 5.92 -6.74 -4.89
N PRO A 124 5.33 -5.98 -5.81
CA PRO A 124 3.87 -5.91 -5.98
C PRO A 124 3.19 -7.25 -6.20
N GLY A 125 3.90 -8.23 -6.77
CA GLY A 125 3.41 -9.61 -6.96
C GLY A 125 3.15 -10.37 -5.67
N ASN A 126 3.75 -9.95 -4.56
CA ASN A 126 3.56 -10.56 -3.24
C ASN A 126 2.31 -10.04 -2.52
N THR A 127 1.64 -9.04 -3.09
CA THR A 127 0.36 -8.52 -2.61
C THR A 127 -0.76 -8.96 -3.56
N ARG A 128 -1.62 -9.85 -3.09
CA ARG A 128 -2.84 -10.25 -3.81
C ARG A 128 -3.98 -9.37 -3.34
N ILE A 129 -4.66 -8.72 -4.27
CA ILE A 129 -5.85 -7.89 -4.01
C ILE A 129 -6.99 -8.51 -4.82
N THR A 130 -8.05 -8.94 -4.15
CA THR A 130 -9.20 -9.59 -4.76
C THR A 130 -10.45 -8.75 -4.47
N ALA A 131 -11.12 -8.28 -5.52
CA ALA A 131 -12.38 -7.55 -5.37
C ALA A 131 -13.49 -8.52 -4.96
N ILE A 132 -14.14 -8.26 -3.83
CA ILE A 132 -15.38 -8.92 -3.42
C ILE A 132 -16.56 -8.20 -4.10
N ASN A 133 -16.51 -6.87 -4.09
CA ASN A 133 -17.42 -5.99 -4.80
C ASN A 133 -16.67 -4.67 -5.12
N PRO A 134 -17.27 -3.69 -5.84
CA PRO A 134 -16.58 -2.45 -6.19
C PRO A 134 -15.99 -1.67 -5.00
N SER A 135 -16.58 -1.78 -3.82
CA SER A 135 -16.19 -1.04 -2.62
C SER A 135 -15.39 -1.87 -1.62
N VAL A 136 -15.36 -3.20 -1.75
CA VAL A 136 -14.71 -4.10 -0.79
C VAL A 136 -13.68 -4.97 -1.47
N GLN A 137 -12.45 -4.93 -0.94
CA GLN A 137 -11.33 -5.71 -1.40
C GLN A 137 -10.81 -6.62 -0.29
N GLU A 138 -10.50 -7.86 -0.62
CA GLU A 138 -9.71 -8.74 0.23
C GLU A 138 -8.24 -8.65 -0.17
N VAL A 139 -7.37 -8.55 0.82
CA VAL A 139 -5.95 -8.32 0.61
C VAL A 139 -5.13 -9.36 1.36
N THR A 140 -4.20 -9.98 0.65
CA THR A 140 -3.23 -10.91 1.23
C THR A 140 -1.83 -10.47 0.82
N GLN A 141 -0.98 -10.19 1.81
CA GLN A 141 0.43 -9.85 1.59
C GLN A 141 1.31 -10.94 2.17
N THR A 142 2.08 -11.62 1.32
CA THR A 142 3.03 -12.64 1.77
C THR A 142 4.13 -12.01 2.62
N LEU A 143 4.46 -12.65 3.74
CA LEU A 143 5.57 -12.29 4.62
C LEU A 143 6.73 -13.25 4.42
N PHE A 144 7.91 -12.70 4.22
CA PHE A 144 9.16 -13.44 4.07
C PHE A 144 10.02 -13.25 5.31
N GLY A 145 10.65 -14.32 5.77
CA GLY A 145 11.65 -14.29 6.81
C GLY A 145 13.05 -14.14 6.25
N GLN A 146 13.98 -13.68 7.05
CA GLN A 146 15.40 -13.55 6.65
C GLN A 146 16.09 -14.90 6.44
N THR A 147 15.59 -15.95 7.09
CA THR A 147 16.18 -17.29 7.08
C THR A 147 15.44 -18.28 6.18
N GLY A 148 14.28 -17.89 5.63
CA GLY A 148 13.45 -18.73 4.76
C GLY A 148 13.78 -18.58 3.29
N ASP A 149 13.49 -19.63 2.52
CA ASP A 149 13.50 -19.58 1.06
C ASP A 149 12.27 -18.80 0.58
N VAL A 150 12.42 -17.97 -0.45
CA VAL A 150 11.33 -17.11 -0.96
C VAL A 150 10.18 -17.98 -1.54
N ASP A 151 10.50 -19.23 -1.91
CA ASP A 151 9.53 -20.17 -2.47
C ASP A 151 8.72 -20.94 -1.40
N GLU A 152 9.07 -20.83 -0.11
CA GLU A 152 8.42 -21.55 1.00
C GLU A 152 7.74 -20.60 2.01
N ALA A 153 7.32 -19.41 1.57
CA ALA A 153 6.68 -18.45 2.46
C ALA A 153 5.21 -18.83 2.71
N ASP A 154 4.96 -19.42 3.87
CA ASP A 154 3.60 -19.81 4.31
C ASP A 154 2.87 -18.70 5.07
N TRP A 155 3.59 -17.67 5.53
CA TRP A 155 3.04 -16.60 6.34
C TRP A 155 2.54 -15.43 5.50
N ALA A 156 1.40 -14.89 5.91
CA ALA A 156 0.83 -13.71 5.27
C ALA A 156 0.14 -12.76 6.25
N VAL A 157 0.05 -11.51 5.85
CA VAL A 157 -0.87 -10.52 6.42
C VAL A 157 -2.18 -10.65 5.66
N PHE A 158 -3.27 -10.89 6.37
CA PHE A 158 -4.63 -10.92 5.84
C PHE A 158 -5.35 -9.66 6.26
N ALA A 159 -5.92 -8.96 5.30
CA ALA A 159 -6.60 -7.69 5.53
C ALA A 159 -7.80 -7.52 4.60
N THR A 160 -8.65 -6.57 4.93
CA THR A 160 -9.75 -6.11 4.09
C THR A 160 -9.67 -4.59 3.91
N VAL A 161 -10.18 -4.13 2.79
CA VAL A 161 -10.40 -2.70 2.52
C VAL A 161 -11.87 -2.53 2.19
N ASP A 162 -12.58 -1.77 3.01
CA ASP A 162 -13.98 -1.43 2.80
C ASP A 162 -14.12 0.08 2.61
N LEU A 163 -14.48 0.48 1.40
CA LEU A 163 -14.75 1.86 0.99
C LEU A 163 -16.24 2.10 0.70
N SER A 164 -17.14 1.28 1.26
CA SER A 164 -18.58 1.56 1.20
C SER A 164 -18.93 2.90 1.85
N ASN A 165 -20.09 3.45 1.51
CA ASN A 165 -20.51 4.74 2.07
C ASN A 165 -20.57 4.73 3.60
N GLU A 166 -21.00 3.62 4.19
CA GLU A 166 -21.08 3.43 5.64
C GLU A 166 -19.69 3.41 6.28
N ALA A 167 -18.76 2.65 5.67
CA ALA A 167 -17.40 2.53 6.18
C ALA A 167 -16.58 3.82 6.05
N ARG A 168 -16.96 4.75 5.16
CA ARG A 168 -16.27 6.02 4.91
C ARG A 168 -16.86 7.21 5.67
N ALA A 169 -18.08 7.08 6.21
CA ALA A 169 -18.85 8.21 6.70
C ALA A 169 -18.09 9.08 7.73
N ASP A 170 -17.25 8.46 8.54
CA ASP A 170 -16.50 9.10 9.63
C ASP A 170 -14.99 9.12 9.40
N ARG A 171 -14.51 8.86 8.16
CA ARG A 171 -13.07 8.84 7.85
C ARG A 171 -12.61 10.04 7.06
N ALA A 172 -11.43 10.54 7.39
CA ALA A 172 -10.71 11.51 6.58
C ALA A 172 -10.03 10.83 5.38
N ASP A 173 -9.72 11.59 4.32
CA ASP A 173 -9.10 11.04 3.11
C ASP A 173 -7.66 10.52 3.34
N ASP A 174 -6.99 10.97 4.39
CA ASP A 174 -5.65 10.58 4.83
C ASP A 174 -5.64 9.46 5.88
N ASP A 175 -6.80 9.06 6.41
CA ASP A 175 -6.89 7.92 7.31
C ASP A 175 -6.50 6.61 6.60
N PRO A 176 -5.92 5.64 7.33
CA PRO A 176 -5.62 4.33 6.76
C PRO A 176 -6.90 3.66 6.26
N ILE A 177 -6.78 2.93 5.15
CA ILE A 177 -7.91 2.19 4.55
C ILE A 177 -7.84 0.69 4.80
N VAL A 178 -6.68 0.20 5.25
CA VAL A 178 -6.44 -1.23 5.47
C VAL A 178 -6.95 -1.65 6.85
N ARG A 179 -7.87 -2.61 6.89
CA ARG A 179 -8.33 -3.28 8.11
C ARG A 179 -7.61 -4.61 8.25
N LEU A 180 -6.74 -4.72 9.24
CA LEU A 180 -6.05 -5.96 9.52
C LEU A 180 -7.03 -7.00 10.08
N ARG A 181 -6.97 -8.22 9.53
CA ARG A 181 -7.71 -9.39 10.05
C ARG A 181 -6.82 -10.24 10.94
N THR A 182 -5.71 -10.69 10.41
CA THR A 182 -4.72 -11.51 11.12
C THR A 182 -3.37 -11.53 10.41
N ILE A 183 -2.37 -12.06 11.10
CA ILE A 183 -1.06 -12.43 10.53
C ILE A 183 -0.88 -13.92 10.86
N GLY A 184 -0.68 -14.75 9.86
CA GLY A 184 -0.59 -16.19 10.07
C GLY A 184 -0.29 -16.98 8.81
N VAL A 185 -0.47 -18.30 8.89
CA VAL A 185 -0.30 -19.29 7.82
C VAL A 185 -1.64 -19.55 7.13
#